data_1246a6cdcb5946276460e7349adf52b8
#
_entry.id   1246a6cdcb5946276460e7349adf52b8
#
_cell.length_a   1.000
_cell.length_b   1.000
_cell.length_c   1.000
_cell.angle_alpha   90.00
_cell.angle_beta   90.00
_cell.angle_gamma   90.00
#
_symmetry.space_group_name_H-M   'P 1'
#
loop_
_entity.id
_entity.type
_entity.pdbx_description
1 polymer ?
#
loop_
_entity_poly.entity_id
_entity_poly.type
_entity_poly.pdbx_seq_one_letter_code
_entity_poly.pdbx_strand_id
1 'polypeptide(L)' 'MVLFLALLDTQEEQEKFREIYENYRHFMWYIAQQKLKDTHLAEDAVQEAFLALTRHLDKVEDAHSP' A
#
# COMPACT_ATOMS: atom_id res chain seq x y z
N MET A 1 0.97 6.64 7.08
CA MET A 1 -0.04 6.73 6.02
C MET A 1 -0.06 8.05 5.30
N VAL A 2 0.12 9.16 6.01
CA VAL A 2 0.12 10.48 5.37
C VAL A 2 1.16 10.59 4.25
N LEU A 3 2.33 9.98 4.43
CA LEU A 3 3.37 9.99 3.40
C LEU A 3 2.93 9.29 2.12
N PHE A 4 2.20 8.20 2.25
CA PHE A 4 1.70 7.49 1.08
C PHE A 4 0.67 8.33 0.34
N LEU A 5 -0.21 9.00 1.07
CA LEU A 5 -1.23 9.83 0.46
C LEU A 5 -0.61 10.99 -0.31
N ALA A 6 0.51 11.51 0.15
CA ALA A 6 1.21 12.60 -0.52
C ALA A 6 1.76 12.19 -1.89
N LEU A 7 1.92 10.89 -2.14
CA LEU A 7 2.41 10.37 -3.41
C LEU A 7 1.29 10.20 -4.44
N LEU A 8 0.05 10.40 -4.04
CA LEU A 8 -1.10 10.19 -4.90
C LEU A 8 -1.67 11.53 -5.35
N ASP A 9 -2.01 11.62 -6.64
CA ASP A 9 -2.38 12.87 -7.27
C ASP A 9 -3.85 13.25 -7.05
N THR A 10 -4.74 12.28 -6.94
CA THR A 10 -6.17 12.54 -6.85
C THR A 10 -6.74 12.07 -5.53
N GLN A 11 -7.85 12.69 -5.12
CA GLN A 11 -8.53 12.28 -3.92
C GLN A 11 -9.12 10.88 -4.05
N GLU A 12 -9.57 10.54 -5.25
CA GLU A 12 -10.10 9.21 -5.52
C GLU A 12 -9.04 8.13 -5.30
N GLU A 13 -7.82 8.38 -5.77
CA GLU A 13 -6.70 7.48 -5.53
C GLU A 13 -6.37 7.39 -4.05
N GLN A 14 -6.40 8.52 -3.34
CA GLN A 14 -6.13 8.55 -1.92
C GLN A 14 -7.15 7.75 -1.13
N GLU A 15 -8.41 7.86 -1.47
CA GLU A 15 -9.47 7.11 -0.81
C GLU A 15 -9.34 5.61 -1.07
N LYS A 16 -9.03 5.25 -2.29
CA LYS A 16 -8.83 3.85 -2.67
C LYS A 16 -7.63 3.27 -1.92
N PHE A 17 -6.54 4.00 -1.86
CA PHE A 17 -5.36 3.58 -1.13
C PHE A 17 -5.66 3.39 0.35
N ARG A 18 -6.37 4.36 0.95
CA ARG A 18 -6.71 4.29 2.37
C ARG A 18 -7.53 3.05 2.68
N GLU A 19 -8.49 2.75 1.83
CA GLU A 19 -9.34 1.57 2.01
C GLU A 19 -8.51 0.29 1.99
N ILE A 20 -7.62 0.17 1.02
CA ILE A 20 -6.75 -1.00 0.93
C ILE A 20 -5.82 -1.07 2.12
N TYR A 21 -5.22 0.06 2.50
CA TYR A 21 -4.31 0.13 3.63
C TYR A 21 -5.00 -0.31 4.92
N GLU A 22 -6.17 0.25 5.21
CA GLU A 22 -6.89 -0.08 6.44
C GLU A 22 -7.31 -1.53 6.48
N ASN A 23 -7.71 -2.09 5.34
CA ASN A 23 -8.21 -3.46 5.30
C ASN A 23 -7.12 -4.51 5.33
N TYR A 24 -5.95 -4.21 4.79
CA TYR A 24 -4.94 -5.24 4.57
C TYR A 24 -3.64 -5.08 5.34
N ARG A 25 -3.40 -3.94 5.97
CA ARG A 25 -2.10 -3.71 6.62
C ARG A 25 -1.77 -4.74 7.70
N HIS A 26 -2.74 -5.10 8.52
CA HIS A 26 -2.52 -6.10 9.58
C HIS A 26 -2.27 -7.47 9.01
N PHE A 27 -3.03 -7.83 8.00
CA PHE A 27 -2.88 -9.12 7.35
C PHE A 27 -1.50 -9.24 6.67
N MET A 28 -1.10 -8.20 5.97
CA MET A 28 0.20 -8.18 5.31
C MET A 28 1.33 -8.23 6.32
N TRP A 29 1.20 -7.49 7.42
CA TRP A 29 2.20 -7.51 8.47
C TRP A 29 2.30 -8.91 9.09
N TYR A 30 1.17 -9.53 9.33
CA TYR A 30 1.13 -10.88 9.90
C TYR A 30 1.86 -11.87 9.00
N ILE A 31 1.58 -11.84 7.71
CA ILE A 31 2.26 -12.72 6.76
C ILE A 31 3.75 -12.45 6.72
N ALA A 32 4.14 -11.18 6.68
CA ALA A 32 5.55 -10.81 6.65
C ALA A 32 6.26 -11.26 7.92
N GLN A 33 5.62 -11.11 9.07
CA GLN A 33 6.17 -11.53 10.35
C GLN A 33 6.36 -13.04 10.39
N GLN A 34 5.43 -13.80 9.85
CA GLN A 34 5.54 -15.25 9.80
C GLN A 34 6.75 -15.70 8.98
N LYS A 35 7.02 -15.00 7.88
CA LYS A 35 8.11 -15.38 6.99
C LYS A 35 9.47 -14.86 7.45
N LEU A 36 9.51 -13.62 7.90
CA LEU A 36 10.78 -12.96 8.24
C LEU A 36 11.15 -13.13 9.71
N LYS A 37 10.16 -13.35 10.56
CA LYS A 37 10.34 -13.53 12.01
C LYS A 37 11.13 -12.39 12.65
N ASP A 38 10.95 -11.19 12.12
CA ASP A 38 11.61 -9.98 12.59
C ASP A 38 10.66 -8.81 12.38
N THR A 39 10.37 -8.11 13.46
CA THR A 39 9.38 -7.03 13.44
C THR A 39 9.79 -5.89 12.51
N HIS A 40 11.05 -5.50 12.55
CA HIS A 40 11.53 -4.40 11.71
C HIS A 40 11.51 -4.76 10.23
N LEU A 41 11.94 -5.98 9.91
CA LEU A 41 11.91 -6.43 8.52
C LEU A 41 10.48 -6.58 8.01
N ALA A 42 9.57 -7.03 8.87
CA ALA A 42 8.18 -7.16 8.50
C ALA A 42 7.56 -5.78 8.20
N GLU A 43 7.85 -4.80 9.04
CA GLU A 43 7.36 -3.44 8.81
C GLU A 43 7.93 -2.85 7.53
N ASP A 44 9.22 -3.05 7.27
CA ASP A 44 9.83 -2.56 6.04
C ASP A 44 9.20 -3.20 4.81
N ALA A 45 8.96 -4.51 4.87
CA ALA A 45 8.34 -5.21 3.75
C ALA A 45 6.94 -4.70 3.47
N VAL A 46 6.15 -4.45 4.52
CA VAL A 46 4.81 -3.93 4.36
C VAL A 46 4.84 -2.52 3.78
N GLN A 47 5.74 -1.68 4.28
CA GLN A 47 5.88 -0.32 3.76
C GLN A 47 6.27 -0.31 2.29
N GLU A 48 7.20 -1.17 1.89
CA GLU A 48 7.59 -1.27 0.49
C GLU A 48 6.45 -1.75 -0.38
N ALA A 49 5.64 -2.67 0.13
CA ALA A 49 4.48 -3.14 -0.61
C ALA A 49 3.48 -2.00 -0.85
N PHE A 50 3.25 -1.17 0.16
CA PHE A 50 2.34 -0.04 0.01
C PHE A 50 2.93 1.07 -0.88
N LEU A 51 4.25 1.27 -0.86
CA LEU A 51 4.89 2.18 -1.81
C LEU A 51 4.68 1.70 -3.23
N ALA A 52 4.85 0.40 -3.47
CA ALA A 52 4.59 -0.17 -4.79
C ALA A 52 3.14 0.02 -5.21
N LEU A 53 2.21 -0.09 -4.25
CA LEU A 53 0.80 0.09 -4.53
C LEU A 53 0.50 1.52 -5.03
N THR A 54 1.17 2.54 -4.47
CA THR A 54 0.94 3.91 -4.93
C THR A 54 1.27 4.06 -6.40
N ARG A 55 2.31 3.39 -6.86
CA ARG A 55 2.70 3.42 -8.27
C ARG A 55 1.70 2.66 -9.15
N HIS A 56 1.17 1.56 -8.62
CA HIS A 56 0.23 0.74 -9.36
C HIS A 56 -1.15 1.39 -9.49
N LEU A 57 -1.54 2.21 -8.52
CA LEU A 57 -2.83 2.87 -8.58
C LEU A 57 -2.92 3.79 -9.80
N ASP A 58 -1.84 4.51 -10.11
CA ASP A 58 -1.80 5.34 -11.31
C ASP A 58 -2.00 4.50 -12.56
N LYS A 59 -1.33 3.36 -12.63
CA LYS A 59 -1.41 2.49 -13.80
C LYS A 59 -2.77 1.84 -13.94
N VAL A 60 -3.38 1.48 -12.82
CA VAL A 60 -4.71 0.87 -12.83
C VAL A 60 -5.74 1.86 -13.36
N GLU A 61 -5.62 3.13 -12.93
CA GLU A 61 -6.51 4.17 -13.45
C GLU A 61 -6.35 4.35 -14.96
N ASP A 62 -5.10 4.38 -15.44
CA ASP A 62 -4.83 4.48 -16.87
C ASP A 62 -5.36 3.27 -17.63
N ALA A 63 -5.21 2.09 -17.04
CA ALA A 63 -5.66 0.85 -17.68
C ALA A 63 -7.17 0.79 -17.81
N HIS A 64 -7.90 1.43 -16.89
CA HIS A 64 -9.35 1.46 -16.93
C HIS A 64 -9.92 2.62 -17.74
N SER A 65 -9.07 3.54 -18.16
CA SER A 65 -9.50 4.62 -19.02
C SER A 65 -9.74 4.08 -20.41
N PRO A 66 -10.90 4.34 -20.99
CA PRO A 66 -11.18 3.88 -22.35
C PRO A 66 -10.29 4.58 -23.37
#